data_83a777423cf98b5fdb06ac69d3e7d724
#
_entry.id   83a777423cf98b5fdb06ac69d3e7d724
#
_cell.length_a   1.000
_cell.length_b   1.000
_cell.length_c   1.000
_cell.angle_alpha   90.00
_cell.angle_beta   90.00
_cell.angle_gamma   90.00
#
_symmetry.space_group_name_H-M   'P 1'
#
loop_
_entity.id
_entity.type
_entity.pdbx_description
1 polymer ?
#
loop_
_entity_poly.entity_id
_entity_poly.type
_entity_poly.pdbx_seq_one_letter_code
_entity_poly.pdbx_strand_id
1 'polypeptide(L)'
;QRLAQALTPVIPSDDLIAALNQYQHALVQHYLMLMRAKLGLAERADSTAEQDQQDLELIGRFTVLMEKNQLDYSNTWRRFGQLDPSSVHTPLRDDFIDLNEFDTWYQAYQVRLGKVTDVEAWQQARNNINPKYILRNYLAQEAIIAVEEGDLAPLQRLHQVLRQPFSEQAEHDDLAKRPPDWGQGLIMSCSS
;
A
#
# COMPACT_ATOMS: atom_id res chain seq x y z
N GLN A 1 -10.47 1.42 21.95
CA GLN A 1 -11.53 1.54 22.96
C GLN A 1 -11.54 0.37 23.95
N ARG A 2 -11.58 -0.91 23.51
CA ARG A 2 -11.65 -2.08 24.41
C ARG A 2 -10.48 -2.19 25.39
N LEU A 3 -9.26 -1.92 24.92
CA LEU A 3 -8.08 -1.87 25.82
C LEU A 3 -8.19 -0.77 26.85
N ALA A 4 -8.58 0.45 26.45
CA ALA A 4 -8.78 1.55 27.38
C ALA A 4 -9.84 1.20 28.44
N GLN A 5 -10.96 0.60 28.03
CA GLN A 5 -11.99 0.12 28.96
C GLN A 5 -11.46 -0.92 29.95
N ALA A 6 -10.59 -1.84 29.51
CA ALA A 6 -9.97 -2.83 30.40
C ALA A 6 -8.98 -2.20 31.40
N LEU A 7 -8.42 -1.03 31.11
CA LEU A 7 -7.47 -0.33 31.97
C LEU A 7 -8.13 0.64 32.97
N THR A 8 -9.45 0.87 32.92
CA THR A 8 -10.15 1.79 33.84
C THR A 8 -9.98 1.47 35.33
N PRO A 9 -9.75 0.21 35.77
CA PRO A 9 -9.50 -0.05 37.18
C PRO A 9 -8.14 0.50 37.70
N VAL A 10 -7.18 0.77 36.80
CA VAL A 10 -5.80 1.17 37.16
C VAL A 10 -5.39 2.54 36.63
N ILE A 11 -6.15 3.10 35.68
CA ILE A 11 -5.87 4.41 35.06
C ILE A 11 -7.15 5.24 35.08
N PRO A 12 -7.09 6.55 35.48
CA PRO A 12 -8.24 7.44 35.44
C PRO A 12 -8.85 7.52 34.02
N SER A 13 -10.18 7.55 33.96
CA SER A 13 -10.89 7.56 32.66
C SER A 13 -10.56 8.78 31.81
N ASP A 14 -10.32 9.94 32.42
CA ASP A 14 -9.98 11.17 31.68
C ASP A 14 -8.62 11.04 30.97
N ASP A 15 -7.63 10.40 31.61
CA ASP A 15 -6.32 10.15 31.00
C ASP A 15 -6.43 9.17 29.83
N LEU A 16 -7.28 8.15 29.96
CA LEU A 16 -7.54 7.19 28.88
C LEU A 16 -8.26 7.84 27.68
N ILE A 17 -9.20 8.74 27.94
CA ILE A 17 -9.90 9.51 26.89
C ILE A 17 -8.92 10.45 26.19
N ALA A 18 -8.07 11.15 26.93
CA ALA A 18 -7.04 12.03 26.37
C ALA A 18 -6.07 11.24 25.46
N ALA A 19 -5.61 10.07 25.92
CA ALA A 19 -4.74 9.18 25.11
C ALA A 19 -5.43 8.68 23.85
N LEU A 20 -6.73 8.32 23.91
CA LEU A 20 -7.49 7.88 22.73
C LEU A 20 -7.65 9.01 21.69
N ASN A 21 -7.87 10.24 22.13
CA ASN A 21 -7.99 11.39 21.25
C ASN A 21 -6.65 11.68 20.55
N GLN A 22 -5.52 11.58 21.27
CA GLN A 22 -4.19 11.71 20.67
C GLN A 22 -3.90 10.60 19.66
N TYR A 23 -4.30 9.36 19.95
CA TYR A 23 -4.11 8.23 19.05
C TYR A 23 -4.79 8.46 17.70
N GLN A 24 -6.03 8.93 17.69
CA GLN A 24 -6.74 9.16 16.42
C GLN A 24 -6.04 10.21 15.57
N HIS A 25 -5.59 11.30 16.16
CA HIS A 25 -4.85 12.34 15.44
C HIS A 25 -3.53 11.80 14.90
N ALA A 26 -2.73 11.12 15.73
CA ALA A 26 -1.45 10.53 15.31
C ALA A 26 -1.62 9.50 14.21
N LEU A 27 -2.68 8.68 14.26
CA LEU A 27 -3.00 7.69 13.23
C LEU A 27 -3.23 8.34 11.86
N VAL A 28 -4.06 9.40 11.82
CA VAL A 28 -4.37 10.11 10.56
C VAL A 28 -3.13 10.78 9.99
N GLN A 29 -2.33 11.45 10.83
CA GLN A 29 -1.10 12.10 10.39
C GLN A 29 -0.07 11.09 9.86
N HIS A 30 0.10 9.99 10.56
CA HIS A 30 1.02 8.93 10.12
C HIS A 30 0.55 8.23 8.83
N TYR A 31 -0.76 7.97 8.72
CA TYR A 31 -1.35 7.46 7.49
C TYR A 31 -1.09 8.39 6.30
N LEU A 32 -1.33 9.69 6.49
CA LEU A 32 -1.11 10.70 5.45
C LEU A 32 0.35 10.76 5.02
N MET A 33 1.28 10.76 5.97
CA MET A 33 2.72 10.69 5.70
C MET A 33 3.08 9.47 4.85
N LEU A 34 2.63 8.28 5.24
CA LEU A 34 2.93 7.04 4.50
C LEU A 34 2.31 7.05 3.09
N MET A 35 1.09 7.56 2.94
CA MET A 35 0.42 7.60 1.64
C MET A 35 1.03 8.66 0.71
N ARG A 36 1.45 9.80 1.23
CA ARG A 36 2.26 10.78 0.49
C ARG A 36 3.53 10.13 -0.03
N ALA A 37 4.25 9.42 0.81
CA ALA A 37 5.46 8.71 0.44
C ALA A 37 5.21 7.67 -0.67
N LYS A 38 4.11 6.89 -0.59
CA LYS A 38 3.71 5.93 -1.64
C LYS A 38 3.44 6.59 -2.98
N LEU A 39 2.76 7.73 -2.99
CA LEU A 39 2.46 8.51 -4.18
C LEU A 39 3.64 9.35 -4.68
N GLY A 40 4.69 9.49 -3.90
CA GLY A 40 5.83 10.34 -4.24
C GLY A 40 5.57 11.82 -4.07
N LEU A 41 4.58 12.18 -3.29
CA LEU A 41 4.29 13.57 -2.97
C LEU A 41 5.31 14.07 -1.93
N ALA A 42 5.86 15.24 -2.19
CA ALA A 42 6.75 15.85 -1.21
C ALA A 42 6.00 16.15 0.09
N GLU A 43 6.64 15.85 1.22
CA GLU A 43 6.18 16.34 2.50
C GLU A 43 6.23 17.87 2.51
N ARG A 44 5.22 18.46 3.14
CA ARG A 44 5.19 19.90 3.42
C ARG A 44 5.44 20.06 4.91
N ALA A 45 6.60 20.60 5.27
CA ALA A 45 6.97 20.79 6.68
C ALA A 45 5.94 21.63 7.45
N ASP A 46 5.28 22.57 6.74
CA ASP A 46 4.28 23.48 7.29
C ASP A 46 2.92 23.29 6.58
N SER A 47 2.47 22.03 6.38
CA SER A 47 1.18 21.80 5.76
C SER A 47 0.05 22.33 6.66
N THR A 48 -0.89 23.04 6.03
CA THR A 48 -2.13 23.43 6.72
C THR A 48 -3.11 22.26 6.81
N ALA A 49 -4.05 22.32 7.74
CA ALA A 49 -5.12 21.32 7.84
C ALA A 49 -5.93 21.19 6.54
N GLU A 50 -6.10 22.28 5.79
CA GLU A 50 -6.76 22.26 4.49
C GLU A 50 -5.95 21.49 3.44
N GLN A 51 -4.63 21.67 3.40
CA GLN A 51 -3.74 20.93 2.50
C GLN A 51 -3.68 19.44 2.85
N ASP A 52 -3.69 19.11 4.14
CA ASP A 52 -3.77 17.73 4.60
C ASP A 52 -5.08 17.08 4.17
N GLN A 53 -6.20 17.82 4.27
CA GLN A 53 -7.51 17.36 3.81
C GLN A 53 -7.54 17.13 2.29
N GLN A 54 -6.95 18.02 1.49
CA GLN A 54 -6.84 17.87 0.04
C GLN A 54 -6.03 16.61 -0.34
N ASP A 55 -4.93 16.35 0.35
CA ASP A 55 -4.13 15.14 0.12
C ASP A 55 -4.89 13.87 0.53
N LEU A 56 -5.64 13.89 1.64
CA LEU A 56 -6.50 12.78 2.05
C LEU A 56 -7.60 12.49 1.01
N GLU A 57 -8.20 13.53 0.44
CA GLU A 57 -9.19 13.39 -0.63
C GLU A 57 -8.59 12.81 -1.91
N LEU A 58 -7.40 13.28 -2.31
CA LEU A 58 -6.68 12.75 -3.47
C LEU A 58 -6.35 11.26 -3.30
N ILE A 59 -5.84 10.88 -2.13
CA ILE A 59 -5.53 9.50 -1.75
C ILE A 59 -6.80 8.64 -1.73
N GLY A 60 -7.86 9.16 -1.08
CA GLY A 60 -9.15 8.47 -0.96
C GLY A 60 -9.80 8.21 -2.33
N ARG A 61 -9.77 9.19 -3.23
CA ARG A 61 -10.26 9.01 -4.61
C ARG A 61 -9.50 7.92 -5.35
N PHE A 62 -8.17 7.84 -5.19
CA PHE A 62 -7.39 6.78 -5.84
C PHE A 62 -7.72 5.39 -5.28
N THR A 63 -7.85 5.26 -3.96
CA THR A 63 -8.22 3.96 -3.37
C THR A 63 -9.61 3.51 -3.80
N VAL A 64 -10.58 4.43 -3.94
CA VAL A 64 -11.91 4.13 -4.49
C VAL A 64 -11.82 3.70 -5.96
N LEU A 65 -10.98 4.37 -6.76
CA LEU A 65 -10.74 3.96 -8.17
C LEU A 65 -10.16 2.55 -8.24
N MET A 66 -9.19 2.22 -7.39
CA MET A 66 -8.62 0.87 -7.31
C MET A 66 -9.69 -0.17 -6.97
N GLU A 67 -10.56 0.11 -5.99
CA GLU A 67 -11.64 -0.78 -5.58
C GLU A 67 -12.66 -1.01 -6.70
N LYS A 68 -13.15 0.06 -7.34
CA LYS A 68 -14.09 -0.02 -8.47
C LYS A 68 -13.55 -0.88 -9.62
N ASN A 69 -12.25 -0.82 -9.88
CA ASN A 69 -11.61 -1.54 -10.97
C ASN A 69 -11.01 -2.88 -10.51
N GLN A 70 -11.25 -3.29 -9.27
CA GLN A 70 -10.74 -4.54 -8.68
C GLN A 70 -9.23 -4.72 -8.88
N LEU A 71 -8.47 -3.63 -8.72
CA LEU A 71 -7.02 -3.65 -8.89
C LEU A 71 -6.34 -4.33 -7.71
N ASP A 72 -5.22 -5.00 -7.99
CA ASP A 72 -4.36 -5.52 -6.93
C ASP A 72 -3.65 -4.37 -6.21
N TYR A 73 -3.95 -4.21 -4.92
CA TYR A 73 -3.47 -3.09 -4.12
C TYR A 73 -1.94 -2.95 -4.17
N SER A 74 -1.21 -4.01 -3.88
CA SER A 74 0.26 -3.95 -3.81
C SER A 74 0.89 -3.71 -5.17
N ASN A 75 0.41 -4.40 -6.21
CA ASN A 75 0.95 -4.24 -7.56
C ASN A 75 0.65 -2.84 -8.12
N THR A 76 -0.52 -2.28 -7.85
CA THR A 76 -0.86 -0.92 -8.27
C THR A 76 0.07 0.11 -7.63
N TRP A 77 0.33 0.02 -6.31
CA TRP A 77 1.30 0.90 -5.65
C TRP A 77 2.72 0.71 -6.17
N ARG A 78 3.15 -0.53 -6.47
CA ARG A 78 4.48 -0.80 -7.03
C ARG A 78 4.67 -0.11 -8.38
N ARG A 79 3.63 -0.03 -9.20
CA ARG A 79 3.68 0.63 -10.53
C ARG A 79 4.01 2.12 -10.46
N PHE A 80 3.80 2.79 -9.33
CA PHE A 80 4.28 4.17 -9.15
C PHE A 80 5.80 4.32 -9.29
N GLY A 81 6.58 3.30 -8.94
CA GLY A 81 8.02 3.28 -9.18
C GLY A 81 8.41 3.10 -10.65
N GLN A 82 7.45 2.92 -11.55
CA GLN A 82 7.66 2.76 -12.99
C GLN A 82 7.09 3.94 -13.80
N LEU A 83 6.40 4.88 -13.14
CA LEU A 83 5.82 6.04 -13.82
C LEU A 83 6.90 7.03 -14.22
N ASP A 84 6.73 7.64 -15.38
CA ASP A 84 7.34 8.93 -15.69
C ASP A 84 6.37 10.03 -15.24
N PRO A 85 6.68 10.76 -14.15
CA PRO A 85 5.78 11.77 -13.61
C PRO A 85 5.63 12.99 -14.52
N SER A 86 6.50 13.16 -15.50
CA SER A 86 6.41 14.22 -16.51
C SER A 86 5.50 13.86 -17.69
N SER A 87 5.16 12.58 -17.84
CA SER A 87 4.32 12.10 -18.93
C SER A 87 2.84 12.33 -18.64
N VAL A 88 2.12 12.84 -19.63
CA VAL A 88 0.65 12.94 -19.62
C VAL A 88 0.00 11.54 -19.71
N HIS A 89 0.70 10.62 -20.38
CA HIS A 89 0.25 9.26 -20.55
C HIS A 89 1.04 8.31 -19.65
N THR A 90 0.34 7.53 -18.85
CA THR A 90 0.94 6.54 -17.98
C THR A 90 0.38 5.14 -18.28
N PRO A 91 1.23 4.10 -18.31
CA PRO A 91 0.76 2.71 -18.46
C PRO A 91 -0.19 2.26 -17.33
N LEU A 92 -0.20 2.97 -16.20
CA LEU A 92 -1.15 2.72 -15.11
C LEU A 92 -2.60 2.94 -15.56
N ARG A 93 -2.83 3.85 -16.53
CA ARG A 93 -4.14 4.16 -17.09
C ARG A 93 -4.86 2.97 -17.69
N ASP A 94 -4.11 2.03 -18.28
CA ASP A 94 -4.66 0.86 -18.96
C ASP A 94 -5.32 -0.15 -17.99
N ASP A 95 -5.10 0.00 -16.70
CA ASP A 95 -5.72 -0.84 -15.67
C ASP A 95 -7.15 -0.40 -15.33
N PHE A 96 -7.57 0.78 -15.77
CA PHE A 96 -8.86 1.37 -15.39
C PHE A 96 -9.89 1.26 -16.51
N ILE A 97 -11.13 0.91 -16.15
CA ILE A 97 -12.25 0.80 -17.08
C ILE A 97 -12.78 2.19 -17.43
N ASP A 98 -13.00 3.04 -16.42
CA ASP A 98 -13.38 4.44 -16.62
C ASP A 98 -12.14 5.31 -16.73
N LEU A 99 -11.70 5.51 -17.97
CA LEU A 99 -10.52 6.31 -18.29
C LEU A 99 -10.69 7.79 -17.94
N ASN A 100 -11.92 8.33 -18.01
CA ASN A 100 -12.18 9.74 -17.68
C ASN A 100 -12.05 9.99 -16.18
N GLU A 101 -12.52 9.06 -15.35
CA GLU A 101 -12.41 9.16 -13.90
C GLU A 101 -10.92 9.07 -13.47
N PHE A 102 -10.17 8.15 -14.09
CA PHE A 102 -8.73 8.07 -13.89
C PHE A 102 -8.00 9.34 -14.34
N ASP A 103 -8.26 9.83 -15.54
CA ASP A 103 -7.60 11.02 -16.11
C ASP A 103 -7.84 12.26 -15.22
N THR A 104 -9.06 12.41 -14.70
CA THR A 104 -9.41 13.49 -13.77
C THR A 104 -8.60 13.39 -12.47
N TRP A 105 -8.47 12.19 -11.92
CA TRP A 105 -7.64 11.96 -10.75
C TRP A 105 -6.15 12.21 -11.05
N TYR A 106 -5.65 11.67 -12.17
CA TYR A 106 -4.25 11.77 -12.54
C TYR A 106 -3.79 13.22 -12.79
N GLN A 107 -4.64 14.05 -13.39
CA GLN A 107 -4.38 15.49 -13.52
C GLN A 107 -4.27 16.17 -12.15
N ALA A 108 -5.18 15.90 -11.24
CA ALA A 108 -5.11 16.44 -9.88
C ALA A 108 -3.84 15.95 -9.14
N TYR A 109 -3.48 14.70 -9.33
CA TYR A 109 -2.23 14.13 -8.80
C TYR A 109 -0.99 14.84 -9.37
N GLN A 110 -0.91 15.05 -10.69
CA GLN A 110 0.21 15.76 -11.33
C GLN A 110 0.34 17.21 -10.84
N VAL A 111 -0.76 17.91 -10.68
CA VAL A 111 -0.78 19.27 -10.11
C VAL A 111 -0.22 19.25 -8.68
N ARG A 112 -0.65 18.31 -7.85
CA ARG A 112 -0.15 18.18 -6.47
C ARG A 112 1.31 17.74 -6.39
N LEU A 113 1.72 16.84 -7.27
CA LEU A 113 3.10 16.34 -7.35
C LEU A 113 4.08 17.47 -7.72
N GLY A 114 3.68 18.31 -8.66
CA GLY A 114 4.55 19.37 -9.20
C GLY A 114 5.69 18.82 -10.05
N LYS A 115 6.76 19.62 -10.17
CA LYS A 115 7.89 19.26 -11.02
C LYS A 115 8.84 18.29 -10.32
N VAL A 116 9.04 17.13 -10.91
CA VAL A 116 10.09 16.17 -10.54
C VAL A 116 11.32 16.45 -11.40
N THR A 117 12.45 16.76 -10.78
CA THR A 117 13.70 17.11 -11.47
C THR A 117 14.59 15.90 -11.71
N ASP A 118 14.52 14.91 -10.85
CA ASP A 118 15.26 13.64 -10.94
C ASP A 118 14.26 12.49 -10.92
N VAL A 119 13.89 12.03 -12.12
CA VAL A 119 12.87 10.99 -12.30
C VAL A 119 13.38 9.65 -11.78
N GLU A 120 14.65 9.32 -12.00
CA GLU A 120 15.23 8.05 -11.57
C GLU A 120 15.28 7.95 -10.03
N ALA A 121 15.75 8.96 -9.35
CA ALA A 121 15.75 9.02 -7.90
C ALA A 121 14.32 8.98 -7.33
N TRP A 122 13.38 9.65 -7.98
CA TRP A 122 11.97 9.63 -7.60
C TRP A 122 11.36 8.22 -7.73
N GLN A 123 11.59 7.53 -8.85
CA GLN A 123 11.14 6.15 -9.07
C GLN A 123 11.76 5.17 -8.07
N GLN A 124 13.07 5.29 -7.83
CA GLN A 124 13.76 4.44 -6.85
C GLN A 124 13.19 4.63 -5.43
N ALA A 125 12.89 5.87 -5.05
CA ALA A 125 12.27 6.14 -3.75
C ALA A 125 10.87 5.47 -3.64
N ARG A 126 10.06 5.42 -4.72
CA ARG A 126 8.78 4.68 -4.74
C ARG A 126 8.99 3.19 -4.63
N ASN A 127 9.99 2.65 -5.32
CA ASN A 127 10.32 1.23 -5.27
C ASN A 127 10.77 0.80 -3.87
N ASN A 128 11.43 1.68 -3.11
CA ASN A 128 11.85 1.41 -1.74
C ASN A 128 10.71 1.47 -0.71
N ILE A 129 9.55 2.03 -1.08
CA ILE A 129 8.38 2.18 -0.18
C ILE A 129 7.26 1.22 -0.57
N ASN A 130 7.09 0.96 -1.87
CA ASN A 130 6.05 0.09 -2.39
C ASN A 130 6.64 -1.31 -2.65
N PRO A 131 6.35 -2.31 -1.83
CA PRO A 131 6.94 -3.64 -2.00
C PRO A 131 6.44 -4.29 -3.30
N LYS A 132 7.33 -5.01 -3.97
CA LYS A 132 6.99 -5.88 -5.10
C LYS A 132 6.43 -7.21 -4.62
N TYR A 133 6.98 -7.73 -3.53
CA TYR A 133 6.60 -9.03 -2.97
C TYR A 133 5.92 -8.84 -1.61
N ILE A 134 4.82 -9.53 -1.42
CA ILE A 134 4.09 -9.58 -0.14
C ILE A 134 3.72 -11.03 0.15
N LEU A 135 3.53 -11.38 1.43
CA LEU A 135 2.98 -12.67 1.81
C LEU A 135 1.48 -12.70 1.45
N ARG A 136 1.16 -13.31 0.32
CA ARG A 136 -0.22 -13.53 -0.11
C ARG A 136 -0.75 -14.83 0.50
N ASN A 137 -2.03 -14.86 0.87
CA ASN A 137 -2.64 -16.04 1.50
C ASN A 137 -2.48 -17.30 0.64
N TYR A 138 -2.64 -17.20 -0.69
CA TYR A 138 -2.49 -18.37 -1.56
C TYR A 138 -1.05 -18.90 -1.59
N LEU A 139 -0.02 -18.02 -1.55
CA LEU A 139 1.37 -18.44 -1.47
C LEU A 139 1.70 -19.14 -0.14
N ALA A 140 1.13 -18.63 0.95
CA ALA A 140 1.26 -19.29 2.24
C ALA A 140 0.58 -20.65 2.23
N GLN A 141 -0.61 -20.78 1.64
CA GLN A 141 -1.32 -22.05 1.52
C GLN A 141 -0.56 -23.08 0.66
N GLU A 142 -0.01 -22.65 -0.48
CA GLU A 142 0.83 -23.52 -1.32
C GLU A 142 2.07 -24.02 -0.56
N ALA A 143 2.73 -23.12 0.19
CA ALA A 143 3.88 -23.50 1.01
C ALA A 143 3.50 -24.47 2.14
N ILE A 144 2.35 -24.30 2.78
CA ILE A 144 1.84 -25.21 3.82
C ILE A 144 1.60 -26.60 3.23
N ILE A 145 0.87 -26.70 2.12
CA ILE A 145 0.57 -27.98 1.44
C ILE A 145 1.86 -28.71 1.07
N ALA A 146 2.83 -28.00 0.49
CA ALA A 146 4.12 -28.59 0.11
C ALA A 146 4.89 -29.14 1.34
N VAL A 147 4.87 -28.41 2.46
CA VAL A 147 5.50 -28.85 3.71
C VAL A 147 4.83 -30.10 4.28
N GLU A 148 3.49 -30.20 4.20
CA GLU A 148 2.75 -31.40 4.62
C GLU A 148 3.11 -32.64 3.78
N GLU A 149 3.48 -32.42 2.51
CA GLU A 149 3.97 -33.47 1.60
C GLU A 149 5.49 -33.74 1.73
N GLY A 150 6.19 -33.00 2.61
CA GLY A 150 7.62 -33.15 2.89
C GLY A 150 8.52 -32.28 2.02
N ASP A 151 7.97 -31.40 1.18
CA ASP A 151 8.73 -30.47 0.35
C ASP A 151 8.84 -29.08 0.99
N LEU A 152 10.04 -28.73 1.46
CA LEU A 152 10.33 -27.43 2.06
C LEU A 152 10.74 -26.34 1.03
N ALA A 153 10.95 -26.68 -0.24
CA ALA A 153 11.51 -25.74 -1.20
C ALA A 153 10.60 -24.53 -1.46
N PRO A 154 9.26 -24.63 -1.59
CA PRO A 154 8.38 -23.47 -1.74
C PRO A 154 8.43 -22.54 -0.55
N LEU A 155 8.45 -23.07 0.69
CA LEU A 155 8.55 -22.26 1.89
C LEU A 155 9.88 -21.50 1.96
N GLN A 156 10.99 -22.17 1.67
CA GLN A 156 12.33 -21.56 1.68
C GLN A 156 12.44 -20.47 0.60
N ARG A 157 11.93 -20.73 -0.59
CA ARG A 157 11.88 -19.76 -1.68
C ARG A 157 11.07 -18.51 -1.29
N LEU A 158 9.87 -18.70 -0.76
CA LEU A 158 9.01 -17.60 -0.31
C LEU A 158 9.67 -16.79 0.80
N HIS A 159 10.26 -17.45 1.80
CA HIS A 159 11.01 -16.80 2.87
C HIS A 159 12.18 -15.97 2.33
N GLN A 160 12.96 -16.52 1.38
CA GLN A 160 14.09 -15.80 0.77
C GLN A 160 13.64 -14.52 0.09
N VAL A 161 12.60 -14.58 -0.73
CA VAL A 161 12.06 -13.43 -1.47
C VAL A 161 11.53 -12.36 -0.53
N LEU A 162 10.79 -12.75 0.51
CA LEU A 162 10.20 -11.82 1.48
C LEU A 162 11.22 -11.14 2.39
N ARG A 163 12.47 -11.58 2.42
CA ARG A 163 13.55 -10.86 3.13
C ARG A 163 14.00 -9.60 2.39
N GLN A 164 13.73 -9.49 1.09
CA GLN A 164 14.04 -8.32 0.26
C GLN A 164 12.82 -7.91 -0.58
N PRO A 165 11.69 -7.56 0.06
CA PRO A 165 10.39 -7.42 -0.62
C PRO A 165 10.33 -6.23 -1.59
N PHE A 166 11.26 -5.30 -1.49
CA PHE A 166 11.34 -4.10 -2.33
C PHE A 166 12.29 -4.25 -3.53
N SER A 167 13.13 -5.29 -3.54
CA SER A 167 14.12 -5.52 -4.58
C SER A 167 13.49 -6.19 -5.80
N GLU A 168 14.05 -5.90 -6.99
CA GLU A 168 13.75 -6.68 -8.19
C GLU A 168 14.46 -8.05 -8.10
N GLN A 169 13.69 -9.12 -8.27
CA GLN A 169 14.16 -10.52 -8.22
C GLN A 169 13.51 -11.26 -9.39
N ALA A 170 14.03 -11.05 -10.58
CA ALA A 170 13.41 -11.50 -11.83
C ALA A 170 13.08 -13.00 -11.88
N GLU A 171 13.92 -13.83 -11.23
CA GLU A 171 13.71 -15.28 -11.10
C GLU A 171 12.51 -15.66 -10.20
N HIS A 172 11.94 -14.67 -9.51
CA HIS A 172 10.81 -14.83 -8.57
C HIS A 172 9.58 -13.98 -8.93
N ASP A 173 9.51 -13.45 -10.15
CA ASP A 173 8.41 -12.59 -10.61
C ASP A 173 7.04 -13.25 -10.53
N ASP A 174 6.97 -14.57 -10.59
CA ASP A 174 5.75 -15.34 -10.38
C ASP A 174 5.14 -15.12 -8.98
N LEU A 175 5.96 -14.91 -7.95
CA LEU A 175 5.49 -14.65 -6.57
C LEU A 175 4.90 -13.24 -6.38
N ALA A 176 5.10 -12.33 -7.34
CA ALA A 176 4.49 -11.00 -7.34
C ALA A 176 3.13 -10.96 -8.05
N LYS A 177 2.73 -12.03 -8.72
CA LYS A 177 1.48 -12.07 -9.49
C LYS A 177 0.23 -11.95 -8.61
N ARG A 178 -0.87 -11.54 -9.25
CA ARG A 178 -2.21 -11.58 -8.61
C ARG A 178 -2.54 -13.01 -8.22
N PRO A 179 -3.34 -13.21 -7.14
CA PRO A 179 -3.82 -14.53 -6.79
C PRO A 179 -4.54 -15.19 -7.99
N PRO A 180 -4.35 -16.49 -8.22
CA PRO A 180 -5.18 -17.25 -9.15
C PRO A 180 -6.64 -17.29 -8.66
N ASP A 181 -7.57 -17.69 -9.51
CA ASP A 181 -9.00 -17.68 -9.18
C ASP A 181 -9.34 -18.45 -7.89
N TRP A 182 -8.70 -19.59 -7.68
CA TRP A 182 -8.89 -20.37 -6.46
C TRP A 182 -8.36 -19.70 -5.19
N GLY A 183 -7.36 -18.81 -5.34
CA GLY A 183 -6.73 -18.09 -4.23
C GLY A 183 -7.40 -16.74 -3.91
N GLN A 184 -8.36 -16.31 -4.73
CA GLN A 184 -9.10 -15.08 -4.49
C GLN A 184 -10.08 -15.29 -3.32
N GLY A 185 -10.04 -14.36 -2.36
CA GLY A 185 -10.91 -14.45 -1.18
C GLY A 185 -10.53 -15.54 -0.17
N LEU A 186 -9.38 -16.20 -0.32
CA LEU A 186 -8.88 -17.18 0.64
C LEU A 186 -8.67 -16.53 2.01
N ILE A 187 -9.39 -17.02 3.01
CA ILE A 187 -9.26 -16.59 4.40
C ILE A 187 -8.44 -17.64 5.14
N MET A 188 -7.30 -17.25 5.68
CA MET A 188 -6.52 -18.09 6.58
C MET A 188 -6.94 -17.79 8.00
N SER A 189 -7.48 -18.79 8.71
CA SER A 189 -7.81 -18.68 10.13
C SER A 189 -6.66 -19.20 10.98
N CYS A 190 -6.38 -18.52 12.10
CA CYS A 190 -5.40 -19.00 13.09
C CYS A 190 -5.98 -20.06 14.04
N SER A 191 -7.20 -20.52 13.80
CA SER A 191 -7.87 -21.56 14.57
C SER A 191 -7.91 -22.87 13.77
N SER A 192 -6.96 -23.68 13.95
CA SER A 192 -7.01 -25.12 13.67
C SER A 192 -7.15 -25.86 14.97
#